data_ebdc02537852769cd2c6961d327405a2
#
_entry.id   ebdc02537852769cd2c6961d327405a2
#
_cell.length_a   1.000
_cell.length_b   1.000
_cell.length_c   1.000
_cell.angle_alpha   90.00
_cell.angle_beta   90.00
_cell.angle_gamma   90.00
#
_symmetry.space_group_name_H-M   'P 1'
#
loop_
_entity.id
_entity.type
_entity.pdbx_description
1 polymer ?
#
loop_
_entity_poly.entity_id
_entity_poly.type
_entity_poly.pdbx_seq_one_letter_code
_entity_poly.pdbx_strand_id
1 'polypeptide(L)'
;MRKKSHVSLSRYLLDHIDSELLENHRKAFIVGSVLPDCKPSFVTTKHNMEETFDMVCEFIRKLTVNSDDYKKISTAYCRKLGEVTHYLADYFTFPHNCVFTGSIREHCIYEKKLKFALRSYIRSGEINVNSTVVRRFTTPQQLCDYVIQIHQQYLKCNKTVESDCRYIVALCHVAVAGILNLLEHYRNSNPVAAAAAA
;
A
#
# COMPACT_ATOMS: atom_id res chain seq x y z
N MET A 1 -4.31 10.68 2.17
CA MET A 1 -4.71 11.10 0.76
C MET A 1 -6.22 11.17 0.60
N ARG A 2 -6.75 11.78 -0.50
CA ARG A 2 -8.19 11.71 -0.83
C ARG A 2 -8.59 10.35 -1.38
N LYS A 3 -9.81 9.87 -1.07
CA LYS A 3 -10.37 8.58 -1.56
C LYS A 3 -10.17 8.35 -3.07
N LYS A 4 -10.32 9.39 -3.91
CA LYS A 4 -10.10 9.28 -5.37
C LYS A 4 -8.64 9.03 -5.75
N SER A 5 -7.68 9.43 -4.91
CA SER A 5 -6.25 9.13 -5.11
C SER A 5 -5.96 7.66 -4.84
N HIS A 6 -6.50 7.12 -3.73
CA HIS A 6 -6.39 5.68 -3.42
C HIS A 6 -7.00 4.81 -4.53
N VAL A 7 -8.16 5.19 -5.07
CA VAL A 7 -8.76 4.48 -6.21
C VAL A 7 -7.87 4.54 -7.45
N SER A 8 -7.26 5.70 -7.75
CA SER A 8 -6.37 5.82 -8.92
C SER A 8 -5.11 4.98 -8.76
N LEU A 9 -4.50 5.00 -7.57
CA LEU A 9 -3.34 4.16 -7.23
C LEU A 9 -3.69 2.67 -7.32
N SER A 10 -4.81 2.25 -6.74
CA SER A 10 -5.22 0.84 -6.75
C SER A 10 -5.44 0.31 -8.17
N ARG A 11 -6.06 1.11 -9.04
CA ARG A 11 -6.22 0.73 -10.46
C ARG A 11 -4.87 0.57 -11.15
N TYR A 12 -3.95 1.52 -10.92
CA TYR A 12 -2.60 1.43 -11.45
C TYR A 12 -1.91 0.13 -10.99
N LEU A 13 -1.96 -0.19 -9.70
CA LEU A 13 -1.34 -1.41 -9.16
C LEU A 13 -1.94 -2.69 -9.77
N LEU A 14 -3.28 -2.71 -9.93
CA LEU A 14 -4.00 -3.82 -10.55
C LEU A 14 -3.65 -4.00 -12.04
N ASP A 15 -3.30 -2.94 -12.74
CA ASP A 15 -2.96 -2.98 -14.15
C ASP A 15 -1.45 -3.27 -14.40
N HIS A 16 -0.60 -3.21 -13.34
CA HIS A 16 0.86 -3.34 -13.46
C HIS A 16 1.48 -4.44 -12.58
N ILE A 17 0.70 -5.09 -11.74
CA ILE A 17 1.13 -6.25 -10.94
C ILE A 17 0.44 -7.48 -11.51
N ASP A 18 1.23 -8.36 -12.11
CA ASP A 18 0.73 -9.63 -12.64
C ASP A 18 0.38 -10.58 -11.48
N SER A 19 -0.93 -10.72 -11.22
CA SER A 19 -1.46 -11.58 -10.17
C SER A 19 -2.89 -11.98 -10.47
N GLU A 20 -3.10 -13.28 -10.74
CA GLU A 20 -4.44 -13.84 -10.93
C GLU A 20 -5.36 -13.57 -9.74
N LEU A 21 -4.82 -13.62 -8.52
CA LEU A 21 -5.57 -13.32 -7.30
C LEU A 21 -6.11 -11.88 -7.31
N LEU A 22 -5.29 -10.90 -7.68
CA LEU A 22 -5.71 -9.51 -7.77
C LEU A 22 -6.71 -9.30 -8.91
N GLU A 23 -6.48 -9.94 -10.05
CA GLU A 23 -7.36 -9.82 -11.22
C GLU A 23 -8.77 -10.32 -10.91
N ASN A 24 -8.87 -11.49 -10.28
CA ASN A 24 -10.15 -12.08 -9.89
C ASN A 24 -10.89 -11.29 -8.78
N HIS A 25 -10.17 -10.46 -8.02
CA HIS A 25 -10.72 -9.72 -6.87
C HIS A 25 -10.48 -8.21 -6.93
N ARG A 26 -10.37 -7.62 -8.11
CA ARG A 26 -10.11 -6.18 -8.35
C ARG A 26 -10.97 -5.25 -7.51
N LYS A 27 -12.29 -5.51 -7.47
CA LYS A 27 -13.25 -4.69 -6.70
C LYS A 27 -12.95 -4.71 -5.20
N ALA A 28 -12.59 -5.87 -4.66
CA ALA A 28 -12.28 -6.02 -3.24
C ALA A 28 -11.02 -5.23 -2.85
N PHE A 29 -9.98 -5.29 -3.67
CA PHE A 29 -8.75 -4.50 -3.47
C PHE A 29 -9.03 -3.00 -3.49
N ILE A 30 -9.79 -2.49 -4.49
CA ILE A 30 -10.17 -1.07 -4.58
C ILE A 30 -11.00 -0.65 -3.36
N VAL A 31 -12.00 -1.45 -2.95
CA VAL A 31 -12.81 -1.16 -1.75
C VAL A 31 -11.93 -1.11 -0.52
N GLY A 32 -11.02 -2.08 -0.34
CA GLY A 32 -10.06 -2.10 0.76
C GLY A 32 -9.23 -0.83 0.83
N SER A 33 -8.76 -0.33 -0.31
CA SER A 33 -7.92 0.88 -0.38
C SER A 33 -8.61 2.19 0.02
N VAL A 34 -9.94 2.21 0.12
CA VAL A 34 -10.68 3.38 0.58
C VAL A 34 -11.41 3.16 1.91
N LEU A 35 -11.44 1.92 2.37
CA LEU A 35 -12.19 1.53 3.56
C LEU A 35 -11.73 2.24 4.84
N PRO A 36 -10.42 2.45 5.12
CA PRO A 36 -9.97 3.18 6.30
C PRO A 36 -10.59 4.57 6.40
N ASP A 37 -10.66 5.31 5.30
CA ASP A 37 -11.30 6.64 5.21
C ASP A 37 -12.83 6.64 5.40
N CYS A 38 -13.44 5.46 5.42
CA CYS A 38 -14.89 5.31 5.56
C CYS A 38 -15.29 4.81 6.96
N LYS A 39 -14.35 4.39 7.79
CA LYS A 39 -14.62 3.91 9.15
C LYS A 39 -14.76 5.09 10.14
N PRO A 40 -15.60 4.97 11.18
CA PRO A 40 -15.68 6.00 12.23
C PRO A 40 -14.33 6.30 12.90
N SER A 41 -13.44 5.29 13.00
CA SER A 41 -12.08 5.44 13.53
C SER A 41 -11.19 6.39 12.72
N PHE A 42 -11.56 6.75 11.49
CA PHE A 42 -10.86 7.78 10.70
C PHE A 42 -10.75 9.12 11.44
N VAL A 43 -11.74 9.46 12.27
CA VAL A 43 -11.75 10.72 13.03
C VAL A 43 -10.81 10.67 14.23
N THR A 44 -10.53 9.48 14.77
CA THR A 44 -9.78 9.29 16.03
C THR A 44 -8.37 8.76 15.82
N THR A 45 -8.09 8.08 14.71
CA THR A 45 -6.79 7.48 14.44
C THR A 45 -6.16 8.19 13.24
N LYS A 46 -5.02 8.81 13.45
CA LYS A 46 -4.28 9.45 12.36
C LYS A 46 -3.65 8.38 11.46
N HIS A 47 -3.76 8.57 10.15
CA HIS A 47 -3.14 7.68 9.17
C HIS A 47 -1.67 8.08 8.93
N ASN A 48 -0.89 8.12 10.00
CA ASN A 48 0.55 8.38 9.97
C ASN A 48 1.32 7.13 10.40
N MET A 49 2.63 7.13 10.13
CA MET A 49 3.47 5.98 10.41
C MET A 49 3.61 5.73 11.92
N GLU A 50 3.68 6.78 12.72
CA GLU A 50 3.87 6.71 14.17
C GLU A 50 2.72 6.00 14.89
N GLU A 51 1.48 6.18 14.41
CA GLU A 51 0.29 5.62 15.08
C GLU A 51 -0.16 4.27 14.52
N THR A 52 0.14 3.96 13.25
CA THR A 52 -0.50 2.81 12.59
C THR A 52 0.48 1.81 11.99
N PHE A 53 1.79 2.05 12.02
CA PHE A 53 2.74 1.17 11.34
C PHE A 53 2.82 -0.24 11.94
N ASP A 54 2.78 -0.37 13.26
CA ASP A 54 2.80 -1.69 13.93
C ASP A 54 1.59 -2.53 13.51
N MET A 55 0.42 -1.90 13.41
CA MET A 55 -0.80 -2.53 12.91
C MET A 55 -0.63 -2.98 11.44
N VAL A 56 0.00 -2.15 10.60
CA VAL A 56 0.25 -2.48 9.19
C VAL A 56 1.24 -3.63 9.07
N CYS A 57 2.30 -3.66 9.87
CA CYS A 57 3.23 -4.80 9.92
C CYS A 57 2.53 -6.10 10.32
N GLU A 58 1.62 -6.04 11.29
CA GLU A 58 0.81 -7.20 11.68
C GLU A 58 -0.12 -7.65 10.54
N PHE A 59 -0.71 -6.73 9.79
CA PHE A 59 -1.49 -7.06 8.60
C PHE A 59 -0.63 -7.73 7.52
N ILE A 60 0.58 -7.19 7.25
CA ILE A 60 1.53 -7.80 6.30
C ILE A 60 1.88 -9.22 6.75
N ARG A 61 2.18 -9.44 8.04
CA ARG A 61 2.47 -10.75 8.58
C ARG A 61 1.30 -11.73 8.39
N LYS A 62 0.07 -11.30 8.67
CA LYS A 62 -1.14 -12.13 8.48
C LYS A 62 -1.37 -12.45 7.00
N LEU A 63 -1.15 -11.50 6.10
CA LEU A 63 -1.31 -11.69 4.66
C LEU A 63 -0.23 -12.61 4.04
N THR A 64 0.84 -12.91 4.75
CA THR A 64 1.97 -13.70 4.24
C THR A 64 2.10 -15.04 4.96
N VAL A 65 2.49 -15.03 6.24
CA VAL A 65 2.80 -16.23 7.03
C VAL A 65 1.57 -16.88 7.61
N ASN A 66 0.64 -16.09 8.16
CA ASN A 66 -0.57 -16.56 8.83
C ASN A 66 -1.80 -16.44 7.89
N SER A 67 -1.62 -16.78 6.64
CA SER A 67 -2.67 -16.62 5.63
C SER A 67 -3.80 -17.64 5.72
N ASP A 68 -3.81 -18.51 6.74
CA ASP A 68 -4.85 -19.57 6.90
C ASP A 68 -6.26 -18.98 6.96
N ASP A 69 -6.44 -17.85 7.63
CA ASP A 69 -7.73 -17.15 7.70
C ASP A 69 -8.18 -16.59 6.34
N TYR A 70 -7.24 -16.39 5.40
CA TYR A 70 -7.51 -15.81 4.08
C TYR A 70 -7.45 -16.83 2.93
N LYS A 71 -6.96 -18.04 3.17
CA LYS A 71 -6.82 -19.08 2.13
C LYS A 71 -8.13 -19.42 1.44
N LYS A 72 -9.24 -19.45 2.19
CA LYS A 72 -10.57 -19.80 1.66
C LYS A 72 -11.36 -18.60 1.14
N ILE A 73 -10.96 -17.36 1.46
CA ILE A 73 -11.74 -16.15 1.15
C ILE A 73 -10.84 -15.12 0.47
N SER A 74 -10.51 -15.36 -0.78
CA SER A 74 -9.67 -14.47 -1.59
C SER A 74 -10.16 -13.02 -1.66
N THR A 75 -11.47 -12.79 -1.60
CA THR A 75 -12.09 -11.45 -1.52
C THR A 75 -11.69 -10.71 -0.24
N ALA A 76 -11.71 -11.38 0.93
CA ALA A 76 -11.31 -10.77 2.21
C ALA A 76 -9.80 -10.48 2.23
N TYR A 77 -9.00 -11.39 1.67
CA TYR A 77 -7.55 -11.19 1.48
C TYR A 77 -7.27 -9.93 0.66
N CYS A 78 -7.84 -9.82 -0.55
CA CYS A 78 -7.61 -8.67 -1.43
C CYS A 78 -8.12 -7.37 -0.82
N ARG A 79 -9.23 -7.39 -0.08
CA ARG A 79 -9.70 -6.22 0.67
C ARG A 79 -8.71 -5.80 1.76
N LYS A 80 -8.14 -6.76 2.51
CA LYS A 80 -7.11 -6.46 3.52
C LYS A 80 -5.82 -5.95 2.90
N LEU A 81 -5.39 -6.49 1.77
CA LEU A 81 -4.25 -5.98 1.01
C LEU A 81 -4.47 -4.54 0.53
N GLY A 82 -5.71 -4.20 0.12
CA GLY A 82 -6.11 -2.83 -0.17
C GLY A 82 -6.01 -1.91 1.05
N GLU A 83 -6.41 -2.35 2.25
CA GLU A 83 -6.25 -1.58 3.50
C GLU A 83 -4.76 -1.30 3.80
N VAL A 84 -3.88 -2.29 3.64
CA VAL A 84 -2.42 -2.10 3.78
C VAL A 84 -1.92 -1.05 2.78
N THR A 85 -2.35 -1.17 1.51
CA THR A 85 -1.97 -0.20 0.46
C THR A 85 -2.41 1.22 0.79
N HIS A 86 -3.59 1.39 1.41
CA HIS A 86 -4.07 2.69 1.87
C HIS A 86 -3.09 3.35 2.85
N TYR A 87 -2.77 2.67 3.94
CA TYR A 87 -1.88 3.20 4.97
C TYR A 87 -0.48 3.49 4.42
N LEU A 88 0.08 2.57 3.63
CA LEU A 88 1.38 2.77 2.99
C LEU A 88 1.39 4.03 2.11
N ALA A 89 0.34 4.28 1.34
CA ALA A 89 0.23 5.48 0.52
C ALA A 89 0.14 6.76 1.36
N ASP A 90 -0.58 6.72 2.49
CA ASP A 90 -0.72 7.85 3.38
C ASP A 90 0.59 8.23 4.06
N TYR A 91 1.45 7.26 4.42
CA TYR A 91 2.76 7.53 5.01
C TYR A 91 3.68 8.37 4.09
N PHE A 92 3.47 8.31 2.79
CA PHE A 92 4.22 9.11 1.79
C PHE A 92 3.41 10.28 1.25
N THR A 93 2.40 10.72 1.99
CA THR A 93 1.64 11.94 1.73
C THR A 93 2.09 13.01 2.74
N PHE A 94 2.72 14.08 2.28
CA PHE A 94 3.40 15.06 3.14
C PHE A 94 2.56 15.52 4.35
N PRO A 95 1.27 15.89 4.21
CA PRO A 95 0.47 16.33 5.36
C PRO A 95 0.19 15.26 6.43
N HIS A 96 0.48 13.99 6.17
CA HIS A 96 0.34 12.90 7.13
C HIS A 96 1.61 12.64 7.96
N ASN A 97 2.61 13.50 7.86
CA ASN A 97 3.90 13.32 8.53
C ASN A 97 4.12 14.39 9.59
N CYS A 98 4.86 14.06 10.65
CA CYS A 98 5.18 14.95 11.77
C CYS A 98 5.92 16.24 11.35
N VAL A 99 6.58 16.22 10.20
CA VAL A 99 7.26 17.39 9.62
C VAL A 99 6.31 18.40 8.98
N PHE A 100 5.02 18.09 8.85
CA PHE A 100 4.01 19.03 8.36
C PHE A 100 3.51 19.91 9.48
N THR A 101 3.73 21.20 9.35
CA THR A 101 3.32 22.23 10.35
C THR A 101 2.14 23.07 9.89
N GLY A 102 1.51 22.69 8.77
CA GLY A 102 0.42 23.43 8.17
C GLY A 102 -0.93 23.22 8.86
N SER A 103 -1.87 24.11 8.56
CA SER A 103 -3.26 24.03 9.01
C SER A 103 -4.05 22.91 8.29
N ILE A 104 -5.23 22.57 8.83
CA ILE A 104 -6.17 21.64 8.17
C ILE A 104 -6.56 22.13 6.77
N ARG A 105 -6.67 23.45 6.57
CA ARG A 105 -6.96 24.03 5.26
C ARG A 105 -5.83 23.75 4.27
N GLU A 106 -4.58 23.93 4.68
CA GLU A 106 -3.41 23.65 3.85
C GLU A 106 -3.28 22.16 3.54
N HIS A 107 -3.54 21.30 4.51
CA HIS A 107 -3.66 19.85 4.32
C HIS A 107 -4.67 19.52 3.20
N CYS A 108 -5.90 20.03 3.30
CA CYS A 108 -6.94 19.79 2.30
C CYS A 108 -6.57 20.33 0.90
N ILE A 109 -5.88 21.48 0.82
CA ILE A 109 -5.40 22.06 -0.43
C ILE A 109 -4.30 21.16 -1.03
N TYR A 110 -3.36 20.71 -0.20
CA TYR A 110 -2.28 19.82 -0.62
C TYR A 110 -2.83 18.52 -1.22
N GLU A 111 -3.71 17.83 -0.51
CA GLU A 111 -4.33 16.61 -1.01
C GLU A 111 -5.15 16.80 -2.29
N LYS A 112 -5.75 18.00 -2.47
CA LYS A 112 -6.42 18.34 -3.73
C LYS A 112 -5.42 18.41 -4.88
N LYS A 113 -4.26 19.03 -4.68
CA LYS A 113 -3.18 19.08 -5.67
C LYS A 113 -2.63 17.68 -5.95
N LEU A 114 -2.30 16.92 -4.90
CA LEU A 114 -1.81 15.56 -5.01
C LEU A 114 -2.75 14.65 -5.81
N LYS A 115 -4.08 14.78 -5.64
CA LYS A 115 -5.06 14.01 -6.40
C LYS A 115 -4.92 14.20 -7.91
N PHE A 116 -4.68 15.42 -8.37
CA PHE A 116 -4.54 15.70 -9.80
C PHE A 116 -3.15 15.28 -10.31
N ALA A 117 -2.11 15.58 -9.55
CA ALA A 117 -0.73 15.24 -9.90
C ALA A 117 -0.53 13.72 -9.97
N LEU A 118 -1.03 12.96 -9.00
CA LEU A 118 -0.94 11.49 -9.00
C LEU A 118 -1.65 10.89 -10.22
N ARG A 119 -2.83 11.41 -10.56
CA ARG A 119 -3.55 10.96 -11.76
C ARG A 119 -2.77 11.27 -13.05
N SER A 120 -2.16 12.46 -13.14
CA SER A 120 -1.32 12.84 -14.27
C SER A 120 -0.08 11.94 -14.36
N TYR A 121 0.62 11.76 -13.24
CA TYR A 121 1.80 10.92 -13.13
C TYR A 121 1.54 9.46 -13.53
N ILE A 122 0.44 8.87 -13.08
CA ILE A 122 0.03 7.52 -13.49
C ILE A 122 -0.25 7.43 -15.00
N ARG A 123 -0.83 8.47 -15.59
CA ARG A 123 -1.19 8.49 -17.02
C ARG A 123 -0.02 8.80 -17.96
N SER A 124 1.01 9.50 -17.48
CA SER A 124 2.15 9.89 -18.33
C SER A 124 2.97 8.69 -18.80
N GLY A 125 2.88 7.54 -18.13
CA GLY A 125 3.72 6.37 -18.42
C GLY A 125 5.20 6.58 -18.05
N GLU A 126 5.56 7.72 -17.49
CA GLU A 126 6.94 8.03 -17.04
C GLU A 126 7.36 7.23 -15.78
N ILE A 127 6.45 6.40 -15.28
CA ILE A 127 6.75 5.51 -14.15
C ILE A 127 7.73 4.45 -14.67
N ASN A 128 9.00 4.65 -14.36
CA ASN A 128 10.05 3.69 -14.73
C ASN A 128 9.93 2.44 -13.85
N VAL A 129 9.00 1.57 -14.19
CA VAL A 129 8.78 0.27 -13.50
C VAL A 129 10.05 -0.59 -13.58
N ASN A 130 10.88 -0.42 -14.62
CA ASN A 130 12.14 -1.13 -14.77
C ASN A 130 13.21 -0.70 -13.76
N SER A 131 13.09 0.49 -13.15
CA SER A 131 13.93 0.89 -12.02
C SER A 131 13.40 0.39 -10.67
N THR A 132 12.18 -0.12 -10.63
CA THR A 132 11.66 -0.84 -9.48
C THR A 132 12.27 -2.25 -9.53
N VAL A 133 13.53 -2.36 -9.10
CA VAL A 133 14.20 -3.64 -8.89
C VAL A 133 13.18 -4.53 -8.18
N VAL A 134 12.83 -5.67 -8.79
CA VAL A 134 11.97 -6.68 -8.16
C VAL A 134 12.69 -7.11 -6.88
N ARG A 135 12.40 -6.43 -5.79
CA ARG A 135 13.07 -6.68 -4.52
C ARG A 135 12.43 -7.94 -3.95
N ARG A 136 13.22 -9.00 -3.88
CA ARG A 136 12.78 -10.23 -3.24
C ARG A 136 12.91 -10.10 -1.73
N PHE A 137 11.81 -10.23 -1.03
CA PHE A 137 11.77 -10.36 0.42
C PHE A 137 11.61 -11.84 0.76
N THR A 138 12.30 -12.31 1.79
CA THR A 138 12.19 -13.69 2.30
C THR A 138 11.36 -13.74 3.59
N THR A 139 11.17 -12.59 4.26
CA THR A 139 10.34 -12.47 5.46
C THR A 139 9.49 -11.20 5.43
N PRO A 140 8.33 -11.20 6.11
CA PRO A 140 7.51 -9.99 6.29
C PRO A 140 8.27 -8.86 6.96
N GLN A 141 9.18 -9.20 7.89
CA GLN A 141 9.99 -8.21 8.60
C GLN A 141 10.89 -7.43 7.65
N GLN A 142 11.54 -8.10 6.70
CA GLN A 142 12.37 -7.43 5.70
C GLN A 142 11.58 -6.41 4.86
N LEU A 143 10.30 -6.70 4.57
CA LEU A 143 9.43 -5.74 3.90
C LEU A 143 9.10 -4.55 4.81
N CYS A 144 8.79 -4.79 6.09
CA CYS A 144 8.55 -3.72 7.06
C CYS A 144 9.79 -2.83 7.23
N ASP A 145 10.99 -3.42 7.37
CA ASP A 145 12.26 -2.71 7.48
C ASP A 145 12.54 -1.86 6.22
N TYR A 146 12.20 -2.39 5.05
CA TYR A 146 12.29 -1.64 3.80
C TYR A 146 11.36 -0.42 3.79
N VAL A 147 10.12 -0.56 4.23
CA VAL A 147 9.18 0.57 4.34
C VAL A 147 9.75 1.65 5.26
N ILE A 148 10.30 1.27 6.42
CA ILE A 148 10.95 2.20 7.36
C ILE A 148 12.10 2.93 6.67
N GLN A 149 12.99 2.20 6.02
CA GLN A 149 14.15 2.76 5.34
C GLN A 149 13.75 3.79 4.27
N ILE A 150 12.77 3.45 3.43
CA ILE A 150 12.29 4.34 2.36
C ILE A 150 11.58 5.56 2.96
N HIS A 151 10.81 5.40 4.04
CA HIS A 151 10.16 6.50 4.72
C HIS A 151 11.17 7.48 5.32
N GLN A 152 12.25 6.98 5.93
CA GLN A 152 13.34 7.83 6.43
C GLN A 152 14.02 8.61 5.30
N GLN A 153 14.21 7.99 4.13
CA GLN A 153 14.73 8.69 2.94
C GLN A 153 13.75 9.75 2.46
N TYR A 154 12.45 9.40 2.38
CA TYR A 154 11.39 10.33 2.01
C TYR A 154 11.36 11.55 2.94
N LEU A 155 11.51 11.37 4.26
CA LEU A 155 11.51 12.49 5.21
C LEU A 155 12.70 13.47 5.02
N LYS A 156 13.78 13.03 4.38
CA LYS A 156 14.94 13.87 4.06
C LYS A 156 14.84 14.61 2.71
N CYS A 157 13.91 14.20 1.85
CA CYS A 157 13.73 14.81 0.53
C CYS A 157 12.90 16.11 0.61
N ASN A 158 13.00 16.94 -0.44
CA ASN A 158 12.10 18.08 -0.62
C ASN A 158 10.65 17.61 -0.72
N LYS A 159 9.77 18.21 0.08
CA LYS A 159 8.35 17.88 0.14
C LYS A 159 7.60 18.59 -0.99
N THR A 160 7.52 17.93 -2.13
CA THR A 160 6.71 18.36 -3.27
C THR A 160 5.67 17.32 -3.62
N VAL A 161 4.59 17.75 -4.25
CA VAL A 161 3.52 16.86 -4.72
C VAL A 161 4.05 15.80 -5.69
N GLU A 162 5.03 16.17 -6.54
CA GLU A 162 5.69 15.29 -7.50
C GLU A 162 6.55 14.24 -6.80
N SER A 163 7.25 14.65 -5.72
CA SER A 163 8.01 13.73 -4.87
C SER A 163 7.07 12.71 -4.23
N ASP A 164 5.96 13.16 -3.63
CA ASP A 164 4.96 12.27 -3.04
C ASP A 164 4.45 11.25 -4.07
N CYS A 165 4.09 11.70 -5.29
CA CYS A 165 3.61 10.81 -6.34
C CYS A 165 4.61 9.69 -6.65
N ARG A 166 5.91 10.02 -6.77
CA ARG A 166 6.96 9.03 -7.05
C ARG A 166 7.11 8.03 -5.91
N TYR A 167 7.20 8.51 -4.67
CA TYR A 167 7.35 7.62 -3.51
C TYR A 167 6.12 6.74 -3.30
N ILE A 168 4.92 7.29 -3.38
CA ILE A 168 3.66 6.56 -3.22
C ILE A 168 3.58 5.41 -4.24
N VAL A 169 3.78 5.71 -5.52
CA VAL A 169 3.62 4.71 -6.58
C VAL A 169 4.71 3.63 -6.48
N ALA A 170 5.97 4.03 -6.33
CA ALA A 170 7.09 3.09 -6.27
C ALA A 170 6.99 2.18 -5.05
N LEU A 171 6.74 2.75 -3.86
CA LEU A 171 6.64 1.95 -2.63
C LEU A 171 5.44 1.01 -2.66
N CYS A 172 4.26 1.50 -3.01
CA CYS A 172 3.07 0.65 -3.02
C CYS A 172 3.18 -0.49 -4.04
N HIS A 173 3.82 -0.25 -5.19
CA HIS A 173 4.10 -1.31 -6.16
C HIS A 173 5.01 -2.39 -5.55
N VAL A 174 6.16 -1.99 -4.99
CA VAL A 174 7.11 -2.93 -4.36
C VAL A 174 6.46 -3.69 -3.20
N ALA A 175 5.70 -3.00 -2.36
CA ALA A 175 5.09 -3.61 -1.18
C ALA A 175 4.00 -4.62 -1.55
N VAL A 176 3.10 -4.27 -2.47
CA VAL A 176 2.02 -5.18 -2.90
C VAL A 176 2.60 -6.40 -3.60
N ALA A 177 3.53 -6.22 -4.55
CA ALA A 177 4.22 -7.33 -5.20
C ALA A 177 5.02 -8.18 -4.19
N GLY A 178 5.69 -7.54 -3.23
CA GLY A 178 6.43 -8.22 -2.16
C GLY A 178 5.54 -9.08 -1.27
N ILE A 179 4.35 -8.60 -0.88
CA ILE A 179 3.38 -9.36 -0.08
C ILE A 179 2.88 -10.58 -0.87
N LEU A 180 2.56 -10.43 -2.14
CA LEU A 180 2.10 -11.54 -2.99
C LEU A 180 3.19 -12.59 -3.19
N ASN A 181 4.43 -12.17 -3.45
CA ASN A 181 5.57 -13.08 -3.58
C ASN A 181 5.87 -13.83 -2.28
N LEU A 182 5.78 -13.17 -1.13
CA LEU A 182 5.91 -13.80 0.18
C LEU A 182 4.80 -14.83 0.41
N LEU A 183 3.54 -14.51 0.07
CA LEU A 183 2.42 -15.44 0.17
C LEU A 183 2.67 -16.71 -0.64
N GLU A 184 3.11 -16.57 -1.88
CA GLU A 184 3.45 -17.70 -2.75
C GLU A 184 4.61 -18.53 -2.19
N HIS A 185 5.67 -17.86 -1.72
CA HIS A 185 6.81 -18.51 -1.11
C HIS A 185 6.41 -19.38 0.09
N TYR A 186 5.61 -18.84 1.02
CA TYR A 186 5.16 -19.59 2.20
C TYR A 186 4.17 -20.71 1.85
N ARG A 187 3.32 -20.53 0.84
CA ARG A 187 2.45 -21.60 0.34
C ARG A 187 3.24 -22.76 -0.22
N ASN A 188 4.26 -22.48 -1.01
CA ASN A 188 5.10 -23.50 -1.65
C ASN A 188 6.02 -24.21 -0.63
N SER A 189 6.42 -23.53 0.43
CA SER A 189 7.25 -24.09 1.50
C SER A 189 6.47 -24.94 2.50
N ASN A 190 5.11 -24.84 2.55
CA ASN A 190 4.22 -25.59 3.42
C ASN A 190 3.10 -26.31 2.65
N PRO A 191 3.41 -27.33 1.81
CA PRO A 191 2.44 -27.98 0.92
C PRO A 191 1.31 -28.71 1.66
N VAL A 192 1.52 -29.15 2.93
CA VAL A 192 0.49 -29.82 3.73
C VAL A 192 -0.70 -28.90 4.03
N ALA A 193 -0.47 -27.61 4.17
CA ALA A 193 -1.52 -26.63 4.38
C ALA A 193 -2.29 -26.28 3.09
N ALA A 194 -1.70 -26.48 1.92
CA ALA A 194 -2.34 -26.23 0.62
C ALA A 194 -3.33 -27.35 0.23
N ALA A 195 -3.05 -28.61 0.59
CA ALA A 195 -3.89 -29.76 0.28
C ALA A 195 -5.20 -29.82 1.10
N ALA A 196 -5.25 -29.17 2.27
CA ALA A 196 -6.47 -29.11 3.09
C ALA A 196 -7.49 -28.03 2.63
N ALA A 197 -7.17 -27.28 1.55
CA ALA A 197 -7.97 -26.16 1.03
C ALA A 197 -8.54 -26.41 -0.38
N ALA A 198 -8.26 -27.57 -0.98
CA ALA A 198 -8.83 -28.05 -2.24
C ALA A 198 -10.02 -28.97 -1.98
#